data_cc143c96b5dbc03aec094fcb83b89863
#
_entry.id   cc143c96b5dbc03aec094fcb83b89863
#
_cell.length_a   1.000
_cell.length_b   1.000
_cell.length_c   1.000
_cell.angle_alpha   90.00
_cell.angle_beta   90.00
_cell.angle_gamma   90.00
#
_symmetry.space_group_name_H-M   'P 1'
#
loop_
_entity.id
_entity.type
_entity.pdbx_description
1 polymer ?
#
loop_
_entity_poly.entity_id
_entity_poly.type
_entity_poly.pdbx_seq_one_letter_code
_entity_poly.pdbx_strand_id
1 'polypeptide(L)'
;APGIEPRATEHIPEMIEMIKVLIERGHAYPAPDSSGDVYFDVKSWPAYGSLSHQHIDDMEPAGDSDPRGKRDPRDFALWKGHKDTEPETASWVTPWGRGRPGWHLECSAMAGKYLGDEFDIHGGGLDLRFPHHENELAQSRAAGQRFARYWMHNALVTTAGEKMSKSLGNSALVSEVIKRFPARAVRLYLLQPHYRSPIEYSDAAIAESFVGVWDPEDY
;
A
#
# COMPACT_ATOMS: atom_id res chain seq x y z
N ALA A 1 6.10 0.35 19.31
CA ALA A 1 6.25 1.24 18.14
C ALA A 1 7.26 0.60 17.18
N PRO A 2 7.13 0.79 15.86
CA PRO A 2 8.13 0.35 14.90
C PRO A 2 9.47 1.07 15.14
N GLY A 3 10.57 0.43 14.75
CA GLY A 3 11.91 1.00 14.90
C GLY A 3 12.20 2.13 13.89
N ILE A 4 11.53 2.10 12.74
CA ILE A 4 11.64 3.07 11.65
C ILE A 4 10.25 3.41 11.15
N GLU A 5 9.95 4.70 11.03
CA GLU A 5 8.71 5.24 10.47
C GLU A 5 9.07 6.22 9.33
N PRO A 6 9.37 5.71 8.12
CA PRO A 6 9.86 6.54 7.03
C PRO A 6 8.74 7.41 6.44
N ARG A 7 9.10 8.62 6.00
CA ARG A 7 8.19 9.52 5.29
C ARG A 7 8.51 9.53 3.81
N ALA A 8 7.52 9.32 2.96
CA ALA A 8 7.68 9.30 1.51
C ALA A 8 8.36 10.57 0.97
N THR A 9 8.01 11.73 1.53
CA THR A 9 8.59 13.03 1.13
C THR A 9 10.10 13.17 1.38
N GLU A 10 10.68 12.31 2.22
CA GLU A 10 12.11 12.28 2.53
C GLU A 10 12.87 11.26 1.65
N HIS A 11 12.17 10.56 0.74
CA HIS A 11 12.71 9.46 -0.05
C HIS A 11 12.52 9.63 -1.57
N ILE A 12 12.32 10.85 -2.01
CA ILE A 12 12.16 11.17 -3.43
C ILE A 12 13.37 10.75 -4.29
N PRO A 13 14.64 10.93 -3.85
CA PRO A 13 15.80 10.48 -4.61
C PRO A 13 15.79 8.96 -4.87
N GLU A 14 15.43 8.14 -3.90
CA GLU A 14 15.37 6.69 -4.02
C GLU A 14 14.26 6.26 -5.01
N MET A 15 13.13 6.96 -5.01
CA MET A 15 12.03 6.72 -5.94
C MET A 15 12.44 7.05 -7.38
N ILE A 16 13.11 8.19 -7.59
CA ILE A 16 13.63 8.59 -8.90
C ILE A 16 14.64 7.55 -9.42
N GLU A 17 15.52 7.07 -8.54
CA GLU A 17 16.52 6.07 -8.92
C GLU A 17 15.87 4.73 -9.29
N MET A 18 14.87 4.29 -8.54
CA MET A 18 14.12 3.08 -8.88
C MET A 18 13.42 3.21 -10.24
N ILE A 19 12.82 4.36 -10.55
CA ILE A 19 12.21 4.60 -11.88
C ILE A 19 13.25 4.51 -13.00
N LYS A 20 14.44 5.10 -12.82
CA LYS A 20 15.52 5.02 -13.82
C LYS A 20 15.90 3.57 -14.10
N VAL A 21 16.11 2.79 -13.04
CA VAL A 21 16.43 1.36 -13.17
C VAL A 21 15.32 0.60 -13.92
N LEU A 22 14.04 0.88 -13.62
CA LEU A 22 12.91 0.27 -14.30
C LEU A 22 12.85 0.65 -15.79
N ILE A 23 13.15 1.90 -16.13
CA ILE A 23 13.21 2.36 -17.53
C ILE A 23 14.38 1.68 -18.26
N GLU A 24 15.58 1.64 -17.66
CA GLU A 24 16.77 1.00 -18.25
C GLU A 24 16.56 -0.50 -18.52
N ARG A 25 15.78 -1.14 -17.64
CA ARG A 25 15.43 -2.56 -17.78
C ARG A 25 14.24 -2.82 -18.71
N GLY A 26 13.60 -1.77 -19.24
CA GLY A 26 12.48 -1.88 -20.16
C GLY A 26 11.13 -2.17 -19.50
N HIS A 27 11.00 -1.94 -18.19
CA HIS A 27 9.77 -2.17 -17.44
C HIS A 27 8.98 -0.90 -17.13
N ALA A 28 9.52 0.26 -17.50
CA ALA A 28 8.84 1.53 -17.34
C ALA A 28 9.10 2.46 -18.53
N TYR A 29 8.25 3.44 -18.73
CA TYR A 29 8.38 4.42 -19.81
C TYR A 29 7.78 5.78 -19.42
N PRO A 30 8.40 6.91 -19.85
CA PRO A 30 7.78 8.21 -19.80
C PRO A 30 6.61 8.28 -20.78
N ALA A 31 5.54 8.97 -20.38
CA ALA A 31 4.40 9.22 -21.26
C ALA A 31 4.82 10.04 -22.51
N PRO A 32 4.33 9.69 -23.70
CA PRO A 32 4.73 10.38 -24.94
C PRO A 32 4.08 11.76 -25.12
N ASP A 33 3.12 12.11 -24.26
CA ASP A 33 2.30 13.32 -24.34
C ASP A 33 2.91 14.54 -23.61
N SER A 34 4.15 14.42 -23.14
CA SER A 34 4.85 15.46 -22.39
C SER A 34 4.17 15.87 -21.07
N SER A 35 3.28 15.05 -20.55
CA SER A 35 2.62 15.27 -19.23
C SER A 35 3.61 15.24 -18.05
N GLY A 36 4.77 14.60 -18.24
CA GLY A 36 5.71 14.30 -17.17
C GLY A 36 5.36 13.02 -16.39
N ASP A 37 4.32 12.30 -16.80
CA ASP A 37 3.96 11.01 -16.22
C ASP A 37 4.97 9.93 -16.61
N VAL A 38 5.19 8.97 -15.70
CA VAL A 38 5.96 7.75 -15.97
C VAL A 38 5.13 6.56 -15.53
N TYR A 39 5.03 5.57 -16.39
CA TYR A 39 4.22 4.37 -16.15
C TYR A 39 5.08 3.11 -16.06
N PHE A 40 4.65 2.17 -15.23
CA PHE A 40 5.11 0.80 -15.27
C PHE A 40 4.38 0.08 -16.41
N ASP A 41 5.13 -0.59 -17.26
CA ASP A 41 4.62 -1.43 -18.36
C ASP A 41 4.27 -2.81 -17.82
N VAL A 42 3.00 -3.02 -17.49
CA VAL A 42 2.52 -4.25 -16.85
C VAL A 42 2.79 -5.48 -17.72
N LYS A 43 2.68 -5.33 -19.06
CA LYS A 43 2.95 -6.42 -20.02
C LYS A 43 4.42 -6.80 -20.11
N SER A 44 5.32 -5.91 -19.74
CA SER A 44 6.76 -6.19 -19.70
C SER A 44 7.15 -7.16 -18.58
N TRP A 45 6.26 -7.38 -17.60
CA TRP A 45 6.50 -8.24 -16.44
C TRP A 45 5.57 -9.47 -16.43
N PRO A 46 5.98 -10.62 -17.03
CA PRO A 46 5.10 -11.79 -17.18
C PRO A 46 4.59 -12.39 -15.87
N ALA A 47 5.26 -12.11 -14.72
CA ALA A 47 4.83 -12.59 -13.41
C ALA A 47 3.83 -11.64 -12.71
N TYR A 48 3.36 -10.58 -13.38
CA TYR A 48 2.34 -9.69 -12.83
C TYR A 48 1.04 -10.47 -12.55
N GLY A 49 0.48 -10.28 -11.35
CA GLY A 49 -0.68 -11.03 -10.87
C GLY A 49 -0.34 -12.28 -10.06
N SER A 50 0.95 -12.61 -9.88
CA SER A 50 1.37 -13.80 -9.15
C SER A 50 1.02 -13.78 -7.66
N LEU A 51 1.02 -12.60 -7.02
CA LEU A 51 0.63 -12.44 -5.61
C LEU A 51 -0.88 -12.48 -5.42
N SER A 52 -1.61 -11.83 -6.32
CA SER A 52 -3.08 -11.74 -6.26
C SER A 52 -3.78 -12.95 -6.87
N HIS A 53 -3.04 -13.81 -7.60
CA HIS A 53 -3.58 -14.93 -8.39
C HIS A 53 -4.57 -14.48 -9.45
N GLN A 54 -4.30 -13.35 -10.10
CA GLN A 54 -5.10 -12.80 -11.18
C GLN A 54 -4.36 -12.91 -12.52
N HIS A 55 -5.09 -13.20 -13.59
CA HIS A 55 -4.55 -13.07 -14.93
C HIS A 55 -4.65 -11.62 -15.40
N ILE A 56 -3.62 -11.14 -16.05
CA ILE A 56 -3.54 -9.76 -16.51
C ILE A 56 -4.72 -9.39 -17.42
N ASP A 57 -5.20 -10.32 -18.24
CA ASP A 57 -6.29 -10.07 -19.18
C ASP A 57 -7.66 -9.93 -18.51
N ASP A 58 -7.79 -10.41 -17.26
CA ASP A 58 -9.01 -10.31 -16.45
C ASP A 58 -9.02 -9.07 -15.55
N MET A 59 -7.90 -8.28 -15.55
CA MET A 59 -7.77 -7.12 -14.68
C MET A 59 -8.45 -5.88 -15.26
N GLU A 60 -9.14 -5.14 -14.41
CA GLU A 60 -9.67 -3.83 -14.74
C GLU A 60 -8.55 -2.80 -15.00
N PRO A 61 -8.83 -1.77 -15.79
CA PRO A 61 -7.89 -0.66 -15.98
C PRO A 61 -7.45 -0.04 -14.65
N ALA A 62 -6.17 0.34 -14.55
CA ALA A 62 -5.68 1.06 -13.37
C ALA A 62 -6.35 2.44 -13.28
N GLY A 63 -7.10 2.66 -12.20
CA GLY A 63 -7.90 3.87 -11.97
C GLY A 63 -7.11 5.07 -11.44
N ASP A 64 -5.79 5.00 -11.40
CA ASP A 64 -4.92 5.97 -10.72
C ASP A 64 -4.46 7.14 -11.59
N SER A 65 -4.73 7.12 -12.89
CA SER A 65 -4.27 8.14 -13.83
C SER A 65 -5.13 8.22 -15.10
N ASP A 66 -4.98 9.33 -15.82
CA ASP A 66 -5.58 9.51 -17.15
C ASP A 66 -5.08 8.41 -18.10
N PRO A 67 -5.97 7.73 -18.85
CA PRO A 67 -5.57 6.70 -19.81
C PRO A 67 -4.75 7.23 -20.98
N ARG A 68 -4.78 8.55 -21.24
CA ARG A 68 -3.95 9.20 -22.27
C ARG A 68 -2.48 9.05 -21.91
N GLY A 69 -1.68 8.61 -22.82
CA GLY A 69 -0.24 8.39 -22.60
C GLY A 69 0.13 7.00 -22.09
N LYS A 70 -0.82 6.15 -21.70
CA LYS A 70 -0.59 4.75 -21.37
C LYS A 70 -0.50 3.89 -22.63
N ARG A 71 0.40 2.89 -22.63
CA ARG A 71 0.49 1.86 -23.67
C ARG A 71 -0.59 0.79 -23.50
N ASP A 72 -0.90 0.46 -22.24
CA ASP A 72 -1.96 -0.45 -21.86
C ASP A 72 -2.81 0.19 -20.73
N PRO A 73 -4.13 0.04 -20.73
CA PRO A 73 -4.99 0.61 -19.68
C PRO A 73 -4.64 0.15 -18.27
N ARG A 74 -3.98 -1.00 -18.13
CA ARG A 74 -3.57 -1.59 -16.85
C ARG A 74 -2.22 -1.07 -16.34
N ASP A 75 -1.46 -0.33 -17.17
CA ASP A 75 -0.24 0.32 -16.73
C ASP A 75 -0.54 1.29 -15.59
N PHE A 76 0.29 1.30 -14.57
CA PHE A 76 0.08 2.15 -13.40
C PHE A 76 1.18 3.21 -13.25
N ALA A 77 0.83 4.33 -12.65
CA ALA A 77 1.73 5.45 -12.53
C ALA A 77 2.84 5.19 -11.49
N LEU A 78 4.09 5.34 -11.92
CA LEU A 78 5.27 5.45 -11.06
C LEU A 78 5.52 6.89 -10.67
N TRP A 79 5.29 7.82 -11.60
CA TRP A 79 5.40 9.26 -11.39
C TRP A 79 4.24 9.96 -12.07
N LYS A 80 3.64 10.93 -11.40
CA LYS A 80 2.55 11.76 -11.93
C LYS A 80 3.06 13.17 -12.12
N GLY A 81 3.01 13.64 -13.35
CA GLY A 81 3.36 15.01 -13.70
C GLY A 81 2.50 16.03 -12.96
N HIS A 82 3.10 17.14 -12.60
CA HIS A 82 2.44 18.21 -11.85
C HIS A 82 1.31 18.84 -12.68
N LYS A 83 0.19 19.11 -12.02
CA LYS A 83 -0.95 19.83 -12.60
C LYS A 83 -1.08 21.20 -11.95
N ASP A 84 -1.49 22.20 -12.70
CA ASP A 84 -1.65 23.59 -12.23
C ASP A 84 -2.62 23.72 -11.03
N THR A 85 -3.46 22.72 -10.83
CA THR A 85 -4.40 22.66 -9.69
C THR A 85 -3.79 22.09 -8.42
N GLU A 86 -2.57 21.54 -8.48
CA GLU A 86 -1.87 20.92 -7.36
C GLU A 86 -0.91 21.93 -6.70
N PRO A 87 -0.70 21.84 -5.36
CA PRO A 87 0.27 22.71 -4.69
C PRO A 87 1.70 22.43 -5.18
N GLU A 88 2.48 23.46 -5.50
CA GLU A 88 3.90 23.31 -5.87
C GLU A 88 4.73 22.59 -4.80
N THR A 89 4.37 22.75 -3.52
CA THR A 89 5.03 22.11 -2.38
C THR A 89 4.88 20.58 -2.36
N ALA A 90 3.93 20.04 -3.14
CA ALA A 90 3.68 18.61 -3.29
C ALA A 90 4.26 18.06 -4.61
N SER A 91 5.31 18.71 -5.14
CA SER A 91 5.94 18.29 -6.39
C SER A 91 7.45 18.47 -6.36
N TRP A 92 8.17 17.58 -7.03
CA TRP A 92 9.63 17.54 -7.12
C TRP A 92 10.09 17.48 -8.56
N VAL A 93 11.28 18.05 -8.83
CA VAL A 93 11.89 18.05 -10.15
C VAL A 93 12.55 16.70 -10.43
N THR A 94 12.27 16.14 -11.61
CA THR A 94 12.84 14.89 -12.09
C THR A 94 13.34 15.04 -13.53
N PRO A 95 14.06 14.04 -14.09
CA PRO A 95 14.43 14.04 -15.51
C PRO A 95 13.23 14.07 -16.48
N TRP A 96 12.06 13.67 -16.04
CA TRP A 96 10.81 13.60 -16.84
C TRP A 96 9.94 14.84 -16.70
N GLY A 97 10.26 15.72 -15.77
CA GLY A 97 9.49 16.91 -15.43
C GLY A 97 9.21 17.02 -13.94
N ARG A 98 8.52 18.09 -13.58
CA ARG A 98 8.06 18.28 -12.21
C ARG A 98 6.83 17.40 -11.95
N GLY A 99 6.73 16.82 -10.75
CA GLY A 99 5.60 15.97 -10.38
C GLY A 99 5.75 15.31 -9.01
N ARG A 100 5.01 14.24 -8.78
CA ARG A 100 4.99 13.50 -7.53
C ARG A 100 4.99 11.99 -7.76
N PRO A 101 5.47 11.18 -6.80
CA PRO A 101 5.47 9.73 -6.92
C PRO A 101 4.06 9.14 -7.01
N GLY A 102 3.96 8.00 -7.68
CA GLY A 102 2.83 7.09 -7.53
C GLY A 102 2.90 6.40 -6.17
N TRP A 103 1.74 6.12 -5.60
CA TRP A 103 1.63 5.55 -4.24
C TRP A 103 2.40 4.24 -4.03
N HIS A 104 2.41 3.35 -5.02
CA HIS A 104 3.07 2.04 -4.91
C HIS A 104 4.59 2.14 -4.88
N LEU A 105 5.14 3.13 -5.59
CA LEU A 105 6.58 3.37 -5.67
C LEU A 105 7.18 3.80 -4.33
N GLU A 106 6.43 4.56 -3.55
CA GLU A 106 6.87 5.05 -2.25
C GLU A 106 7.29 3.89 -1.34
N CYS A 107 6.42 2.89 -1.21
CA CYS A 107 6.67 1.73 -0.37
C CYS A 107 7.80 0.85 -0.91
N SER A 108 7.87 0.61 -2.23
CA SER A 108 8.95 -0.18 -2.82
C SER A 108 10.32 0.45 -2.58
N ALA A 109 10.45 1.76 -2.81
CA ALA A 109 11.71 2.47 -2.63
C ALA A 109 12.15 2.52 -1.16
N MET A 110 11.21 2.81 -0.25
CA MET A 110 11.49 2.85 1.19
C MET A 110 11.84 1.47 1.75
N ALA A 111 11.12 0.41 1.34
CA ALA A 111 11.44 -0.96 1.73
C ALA A 111 12.84 -1.36 1.28
N GLY A 112 13.19 -1.13 0.01
CA GLY A 112 14.54 -1.40 -0.51
C GLY A 112 15.64 -0.66 0.25
N LYS A 113 15.41 0.61 0.62
CA LYS A 113 16.37 1.41 1.38
C LYS A 113 16.63 0.88 2.78
N TYR A 114 15.60 0.54 3.53
CA TYR A 114 15.73 0.18 4.95
C TYR A 114 15.88 -1.31 5.21
N LEU A 115 15.35 -2.16 4.34
CA LEU A 115 15.32 -3.61 4.52
C LEU A 115 16.23 -4.34 3.52
N GLY A 116 16.76 -3.63 2.51
CA GLY A 116 17.62 -4.22 1.48
C GLY A 116 16.86 -4.95 0.37
N ASP A 117 17.61 -5.73 -0.41
CA ASP A 117 17.08 -6.42 -1.59
C ASP A 117 16.09 -7.55 -1.27
N GLU A 118 16.16 -8.09 -0.07
CA GLU A 118 15.30 -9.17 0.41
C GLU A 118 15.03 -8.99 1.90
N PHE A 119 13.80 -9.17 2.31
CA PHE A 119 13.39 -9.13 3.70
C PHE A 119 12.31 -10.18 3.99
N ASP A 120 12.07 -10.47 5.28
CA ASP A 120 11.27 -11.62 5.65
C ASP A 120 9.78 -11.41 5.40
N ILE A 121 9.17 -10.37 5.98
CA ILE A 121 7.71 -10.22 6.00
C ILE A 121 7.29 -8.86 5.47
N HIS A 122 6.32 -8.86 4.53
CA HIS A 122 5.56 -7.68 4.11
C HIS A 122 4.09 -7.90 4.47
N GLY A 123 3.48 -6.95 5.14
CA GLY A 123 2.12 -7.09 5.66
C GLY A 123 1.24 -5.88 5.41
N GLY A 124 -0.07 -6.13 5.40
CA GLY A 124 -1.08 -5.08 5.26
C GLY A 124 -2.50 -5.64 5.27
N GLY A 125 -3.48 -4.81 5.01
CA GLY A 125 -4.87 -5.24 4.83
C GLY A 125 -5.05 -6.08 3.57
N LEU A 126 -6.05 -6.94 3.56
CA LEU A 126 -6.38 -7.77 2.39
C LEU A 126 -6.71 -6.91 1.16
N ASP A 127 -7.24 -5.73 1.36
CA ASP A 127 -7.53 -4.74 0.31
C ASP A 127 -6.27 -4.15 -0.35
N LEU A 128 -5.10 -4.24 0.30
CA LEU A 128 -3.82 -3.85 -0.28
C LEU A 128 -3.20 -4.94 -1.15
N ARG A 129 -3.64 -6.21 -1.04
CA ARG A 129 -3.07 -7.30 -1.84
C ARG A 129 -3.07 -6.98 -3.33
N PHE A 130 -4.17 -6.37 -3.80
CA PHE A 130 -4.30 -5.83 -5.15
C PHE A 130 -5.03 -4.48 -5.11
N PRO A 131 -4.55 -3.45 -5.84
CA PRO A 131 -3.36 -3.48 -6.70
C PRO A 131 -2.03 -3.18 -5.96
N HIS A 132 -2.05 -2.66 -4.72
CA HIS A 132 -0.90 -2.03 -4.08
C HIS A 132 0.31 -2.97 -3.92
N HIS A 133 0.17 -4.09 -3.21
CA HIS A 133 1.26 -5.04 -2.97
C HIS A 133 1.70 -5.78 -4.25
N GLU A 134 0.77 -6.08 -5.16
CA GLU A 134 1.12 -6.63 -6.47
C GLU A 134 2.03 -5.67 -7.25
N ASN A 135 1.69 -4.37 -7.22
CA ASN A 135 2.48 -3.33 -7.88
C ASN A 135 3.85 -3.14 -7.22
N GLU A 136 3.93 -3.19 -5.88
CA GLU A 136 5.20 -3.14 -5.16
C GLU A 136 6.10 -4.33 -5.52
N LEU A 137 5.53 -5.54 -5.54
CA LEU A 137 6.25 -6.76 -5.93
C LEU A 137 6.79 -6.66 -7.36
N ALA A 138 5.94 -6.21 -8.30
CA ALA A 138 6.34 -6.03 -9.69
C ALA A 138 7.47 -5.01 -9.84
N GLN A 139 7.35 -3.83 -9.23
CA GLN A 139 8.37 -2.78 -9.24
C GLN A 139 9.70 -3.29 -8.70
N SER A 140 9.69 -3.86 -7.50
CA SER A 140 10.90 -4.29 -6.82
C SER A 140 11.60 -5.43 -7.58
N ARG A 141 10.88 -6.44 -8.04
CA ARG A 141 11.45 -7.56 -8.79
C ARG A 141 11.91 -7.17 -10.18
N ALA A 142 11.17 -6.33 -10.89
CA ALA A 142 11.58 -5.78 -12.18
C ALA A 142 12.83 -4.91 -12.05
N ALA A 143 13.00 -4.19 -10.93
CA ALA A 143 14.22 -3.46 -10.60
C ALA A 143 15.41 -4.38 -10.22
N GLY A 144 15.18 -5.69 -10.02
CA GLY A 144 16.21 -6.70 -9.73
C GLY A 144 16.33 -7.10 -8.27
N GLN A 145 15.46 -6.62 -7.41
CA GLN A 145 15.39 -7.02 -6.00
C GLN A 145 14.59 -8.31 -5.83
N ARG A 146 14.88 -9.07 -4.78
CA ARG A 146 14.10 -10.27 -4.42
C ARG A 146 12.83 -9.95 -3.66
N PHE A 147 12.81 -8.82 -2.93
CA PHE A 147 11.71 -8.28 -2.15
C PHE A 147 11.26 -9.20 -1.01
N ALA A 148 9.98 -9.14 -0.58
CA ALA A 148 9.48 -9.91 0.55
C ALA A 148 9.44 -11.42 0.29
N ARG A 149 9.84 -12.21 1.31
CA ARG A 149 9.76 -13.68 1.31
C ARG A 149 8.37 -14.17 1.69
N TYR A 150 7.72 -13.51 2.64
CA TYR A 150 6.39 -13.86 3.15
C TYR A 150 5.46 -12.66 3.11
N TRP A 151 4.20 -12.91 2.75
CA TRP A 151 3.15 -11.93 2.69
C TRP A 151 2.09 -12.22 3.73
N MET A 152 1.73 -11.22 4.53
CA MET A 152 0.67 -11.32 5.53
C MET A 152 -0.43 -10.32 5.23
N HIS A 153 -1.61 -10.81 4.87
CA HIS A 153 -2.78 -9.97 4.60
C HIS A 153 -3.83 -10.18 5.68
N ASN A 154 -4.07 -9.17 6.48
CA ASN A 154 -5.09 -9.18 7.50
C ASN A 154 -6.47 -9.01 6.85
N ALA A 155 -7.44 -9.81 7.30
CA ALA A 155 -8.83 -9.55 6.95
C ALA A 155 -9.31 -8.22 7.55
N LEU A 156 -10.46 -7.76 7.08
CA LEU A 156 -10.97 -6.44 7.41
C LEU A 156 -11.77 -6.44 8.70
N VAL A 157 -11.80 -5.28 9.35
CA VAL A 157 -12.80 -5.00 10.40
C VAL A 157 -14.07 -4.53 9.71
N THR A 158 -15.20 -5.17 10.04
CA THR A 158 -16.53 -4.88 9.49
C THR A 158 -17.43 -4.27 10.55
N THR A 159 -18.45 -3.55 10.11
CA THR A 159 -19.54 -3.03 10.94
C THR A 159 -20.84 -3.33 10.24
N ALA A 160 -21.73 -4.08 10.88
CA ALA A 160 -22.98 -4.58 10.29
C ALA A 160 -22.76 -5.34 8.96
N GLY A 161 -21.67 -6.12 8.89
CA GLY A 161 -21.30 -6.90 7.70
C GLY A 161 -20.62 -6.11 6.58
N GLU A 162 -20.49 -4.78 6.72
CA GLU A 162 -19.85 -3.92 5.74
C GLU A 162 -18.42 -3.53 6.15
N LYS A 163 -17.53 -3.32 5.19
CA LYS A 163 -16.18 -2.82 5.45
C LYS A 163 -16.25 -1.49 6.19
N MET A 164 -15.55 -1.39 7.33
CA MET A 164 -15.39 -0.14 8.03
C MET A 164 -14.54 0.85 7.21
N SER A 165 -15.09 2.02 6.89
CA SER A 165 -14.36 3.05 6.14
C SER A 165 -14.80 4.46 6.51
N LYS A 166 -13.88 5.44 6.34
CA LYS A 166 -14.18 6.85 6.58
C LYS A 166 -15.24 7.39 5.61
N SER A 167 -15.24 6.94 4.37
CA SER A 167 -16.19 7.38 3.33
C SER A 167 -17.62 6.96 3.62
N LEU A 168 -17.82 5.83 4.32
CA LEU A 168 -19.13 5.34 4.74
C LEU A 168 -19.58 5.93 6.09
N GLY A 169 -18.71 6.67 6.78
CA GLY A 169 -19.03 7.25 8.09
C GLY A 169 -19.22 6.21 9.22
N ASN A 170 -18.90 4.93 8.97
CA ASN A 170 -19.06 3.82 9.90
C ASN A 170 -17.75 3.46 10.63
N SER A 171 -16.72 4.33 10.57
CA SER A 171 -15.42 4.06 11.17
C SER A 171 -15.41 4.37 12.66
N ALA A 172 -14.87 3.42 13.46
CA ALA A 172 -14.56 3.63 14.87
C ALA A 172 -13.09 4.04 15.02
N LEU A 173 -12.82 5.26 15.43
CA LEU A 173 -11.46 5.70 15.69
C LEU A 173 -10.96 5.05 16.98
N VAL A 174 -9.76 4.46 16.95
CA VAL A 174 -9.13 3.83 18.11
C VAL A 174 -9.04 4.82 19.28
N SER A 175 -8.73 6.10 19.01
CA SER A 175 -8.71 7.17 20.02
C SER A 175 -10.04 7.38 20.74
N GLU A 176 -11.18 7.09 20.10
CA GLU A 176 -12.50 7.17 20.72
C GLU A 176 -12.88 5.85 21.44
N VAL A 177 -12.47 4.73 20.88
CA VAL A 177 -12.73 3.42 21.49
C VAL A 177 -11.99 3.26 22.83
N ILE A 178 -10.72 3.69 22.90
CA ILE A 178 -9.93 3.59 24.15
C ILE A 178 -10.38 4.56 25.26
N LYS A 179 -11.26 5.52 24.97
CA LYS A 179 -11.92 6.33 26.01
C LYS A 179 -13.04 5.56 26.72
N ARG A 180 -13.58 4.52 26.08
CA ARG A 180 -14.69 3.71 26.59
C ARG A 180 -14.25 2.35 27.10
N PHE A 181 -13.18 1.80 26.54
CA PHE A 181 -12.66 0.48 26.88
C PHE A 181 -11.16 0.56 27.16
N PRO A 182 -10.63 -0.23 28.12
CA PRO A 182 -9.20 -0.33 28.35
C PRO A 182 -8.44 -0.74 27.08
N ALA A 183 -7.30 -0.08 26.79
CA ALA A 183 -6.53 -0.34 25.58
C ALA A 183 -6.10 -1.80 25.43
N ARG A 184 -5.83 -2.52 26.56
CA ARG A 184 -5.50 -3.95 26.55
C ARG A 184 -6.66 -4.82 26.07
N ALA A 185 -7.90 -4.49 26.41
CA ALA A 185 -9.08 -5.20 25.93
C ALA A 185 -9.29 -5.02 24.44
N VAL A 186 -9.15 -3.78 23.95
CA VAL A 186 -9.20 -3.48 22.51
C VAL A 186 -8.11 -4.25 21.76
N ARG A 187 -6.89 -4.30 22.31
CA ARG A 187 -5.79 -5.07 21.73
C ARG A 187 -6.08 -6.56 21.69
N LEU A 188 -6.59 -7.14 22.78
CA LEU A 188 -6.95 -8.56 22.80
C LEU A 188 -8.05 -8.86 21.78
N TYR A 189 -9.11 -8.07 21.77
CA TYR A 189 -10.21 -8.19 20.81
C TYR A 189 -9.71 -8.25 19.37
N LEU A 190 -8.77 -7.38 18.98
CA LEU A 190 -8.22 -7.34 17.62
C LEU A 190 -7.24 -8.49 17.32
N LEU A 191 -6.58 -9.07 18.35
CA LEU A 191 -5.56 -10.11 18.16
C LEU A 191 -6.11 -11.54 18.41
N GLN A 192 -7.24 -11.68 19.06
CA GLN A 192 -7.82 -12.98 19.41
C GLN A 192 -8.27 -13.79 18.19
N PRO A 193 -8.95 -13.21 17.18
CA PRO A 193 -9.27 -13.93 15.97
C PRO A 193 -8.02 -14.19 15.12
N HIS A 194 -8.06 -15.26 14.32
CA HIS A 194 -7.01 -15.50 13.34
C HIS A 194 -6.94 -14.32 12.34
N TYR A 195 -5.74 -13.84 12.00
CA TYR A 195 -5.55 -12.64 11.21
C TYR A 195 -6.24 -12.63 9.83
N ARG A 196 -6.55 -13.82 9.26
CA ARG A 196 -7.30 -13.97 8.01
C ARG A 196 -8.82 -13.97 8.19
N SER A 197 -9.32 -13.92 9.43
CA SER A 197 -10.74 -13.90 9.72
C SER A 197 -11.23 -12.46 9.85
N PRO A 198 -12.34 -12.08 9.19
CA PRO A 198 -12.96 -10.77 9.43
C PRO A 198 -13.33 -10.60 10.90
N ILE A 199 -13.24 -9.38 11.39
CA ILE A 199 -13.61 -9.00 12.75
C ILE A 199 -14.83 -8.10 12.67
N GLU A 200 -15.98 -8.55 13.18
CA GLU A 200 -17.16 -7.70 13.29
C GLU A 200 -17.03 -6.78 14.50
N TYR A 201 -16.96 -5.47 14.27
CA TYR A 201 -16.83 -4.49 15.34
C TYR A 201 -18.08 -4.48 16.21
N SER A 202 -17.88 -4.68 17.52
CA SER A 202 -18.96 -4.67 18.51
C SER A 202 -18.42 -4.22 19.87
N ASP A 203 -19.07 -3.25 20.46
CA ASP A 203 -18.77 -2.82 21.84
C ASP A 203 -18.93 -3.98 22.83
N ALA A 204 -19.92 -4.84 22.62
CA ALA A 204 -20.14 -6.04 23.46
C ALA A 204 -18.97 -7.01 23.39
N ALA A 205 -18.45 -7.29 22.17
CA ALA A 205 -17.30 -8.19 22.00
C ALA A 205 -16.01 -7.62 22.61
N ILE A 206 -15.82 -6.30 22.57
CA ILE A 206 -14.70 -5.65 23.26
C ILE A 206 -14.85 -5.80 24.79
N ALA A 207 -16.06 -5.61 25.32
CA ALA A 207 -16.35 -5.77 26.75
C ALA A 207 -16.13 -7.22 27.22
N GLU A 208 -16.52 -8.23 26.42
CA GLU A 208 -16.23 -9.64 26.69
C GLU A 208 -14.74 -9.94 26.73
N SER A 209 -13.98 -9.35 25.79
CA SER A 209 -12.51 -9.47 25.78
C SER A 209 -11.86 -8.86 27.03
N PHE A 210 -12.50 -7.85 27.64
CA PHE A 210 -12.02 -7.27 28.90
C PHE A 210 -12.13 -8.25 30.07
N VAL A 211 -13.20 -9.02 30.17
CA VAL A 211 -13.39 -10.04 31.23
C VAL A 211 -12.29 -11.10 31.15
N GLY A 212 -11.84 -11.46 29.94
CA GLY A 212 -10.76 -12.43 29.74
C GLY A 212 -9.34 -11.90 30.04
N VAL A 213 -9.18 -10.58 30.23
CA VAL A 213 -7.87 -9.93 30.51
C VAL A 213 -7.78 -9.42 31.93
N TRP A 214 -8.90 -9.37 32.64
CA TRP A 214 -8.94 -8.85 34.01
C TRP A 214 -8.45 -9.90 35.01
N ASP A 215 -7.22 -9.73 35.50
CA ASP A 215 -6.69 -10.45 36.65
C ASP A 215 -6.79 -9.51 37.87
N PRO A 216 -7.59 -9.89 38.90
CA PRO A 216 -7.71 -9.09 40.14
C PRO A 216 -6.39 -8.94 40.89
N GLU A 217 -5.39 -9.80 40.64
CA GLU A 217 -4.09 -9.79 41.33
C GLU A 217 -3.04 -8.86 40.68
N ASP A 218 -3.35 -8.22 39.54
CA ASP A 218 -2.48 -7.30 38.83
C ASP A 218 -2.53 -5.83 39.37
N TYR A 219 -3.14 -5.60 40.56
CA TYR A 219 -3.20 -4.31 41.26
C TYR A 219 -2.73 -4.37 42.70
#